data_809880955b8990d2d984204ebe803c71
#
_entry.id   809880955b8990d2d984204ebe803c71
#
_cell.length_a   1.000
_cell.length_b   1.000
_cell.length_c   1.000
_cell.angle_alpha   90.00
_cell.angle_beta   90.00
_cell.angle_gamma   90.00
#
_symmetry.space_group_name_H-M   'P 1'
#
loop_
_entity.id
_entity.type
_entity.pdbx_description
1 polymer ?
#
loop_
_entity_poly.entity_id
_entity_poly.type
_entity_poly.pdbx_seq_one_letter_code
_entity_poly.pdbx_strand_id
1 'polypeptide(L)'
;MAQKYVGLDLGTHEVKAVLLSAGMRAVQILEVIVEPVASRAVTGGDEAVGAALEVGLGIIRRRGWNHYPVGVALPGAAASFRVLKFPFADSRRIAQAIAFEAEGQFPIPLEDLEFDHIPVPTGQTGQALMVAVRRDLLDRIGAAFKAATIDLKLVTIDAIATAQVLDPTIPELVKTEAADARVPAVLLLDIGHHTTDLVALGTKGPLAARVLRRGGVHVTRALAEHYRLDPAAAERAKHESGFLPHHALGELSPAQLESGSVVARAIEPIVREVEHTRLWLRAEFGAEVTQIRISGGGARLRGLDAYLTEQIGLPVVHAQPRSSLGVAGYRGQSDWSGAAAALGAAVGCARRPLIQLRKDISSQRGGDGTWLIERMSTIAALGVAILALAAIDTMVKISALESEREAREDELGEASAKVFGEALISLEKIEARLNEVDGEDITSQIANRGAVEVLAAFIKATVPAGPKPPPAPVAPTPLVGEGEEPSEPLEGAPTPAVAAPLPAVDLTAGIAWDDDFQISQIEIRPLAIVLRASATRLSAQDRLKAKLMQAMPCITGFPLARGREENQRKVFDPTLEHNCYYKPMEGDS
;
A
#
# COMPACT_ATOMS: atom_id res chain seq x y z
N MET A 1 -0.02 -20.95 -1.59
CA MET A 1 -1.20 -21.57 -2.26
C MET A 1 -2.26 -20.48 -2.42
N ALA A 2 -3.09 -20.52 -3.48
CA ALA A 2 -4.20 -19.59 -3.63
C ALA A 2 -5.37 -20.07 -2.76
N GLN A 3 -5.93 -19.18 -1.93
CA GLN A 3 -7.07 -19.48 -1.07
C GLN A 3 -8.36 -19.03 -1.76
N LYS A 4 -9.46 -19.80 -1.55
CA LYS A 4 -10.77 -19.46 -2.10
C LYS A 4 -11.61 -18.71 -1.07
N TYR A 5 -12.43 -17.79 -1.57
CA TYR A 5 -13.35 -16.96 -0.81
C TYR A 5 -14.69 -16.86 -1.51
N VAL A 6 -15.75 -16.72 -0.77
CA VAL A 6 -17.10 -16.49 -1.30
C VAL A 6 -17.52 -15.06 -0.95
N GLY A 7 -18.06 -14.34 -1.91
CA GLY A 7 -18.75 -13.08 -1.68
C GLY A 7 -20.22 -13.22 -1.99
N LEU A 8 -21.06 -12.74 -1.10
CA LEU A 8 -22.51 -12.65 -1.28
C LEU A 8 -22.94 -11.18 -1.34
N ASP A 9 -23.74 -10.84 -2.32
CA ASP A 9 -24.54 -9.61 -2.35
C ASP A 9 -25.98 -9.99 -1.99
N LEU A 10 -26.47 -9.48 -0.88
CA LEU A 10 -27.84 -9.74 -0.40
C LEU A 10 -28.84 -8.74 -1.02
N GLY A 11 -28.85 -8.66 -2.34
CA GLY A 11 -29.81 -7.84 -3.07
C GLY A 11 -31.27 -8.27 -2.81
N THR A 12 -32.17 -7.30 -2.77
CA THR A 12 -33.59 -7.54 -2.41
C THR A 12 -34.41 -8.17 -3.55
N HIS A 13 -33.90 -8.22 -4.76
CA HIS A 13 -34.53 -8.84 -5.94
C HIS A 13 -33.81 -10.12 -6.37
N GLU A 14 -32.50 -10.07 -6.34
CA GLU A 14 -31.59 -11.18 -6.69
C GLU A 14 -30.44 -11.21 -5.72
N VAL A 15 -30.04 -12.39 -5.30
CA VAL A 15 -28.79 -12.63 -4.58
C VAL A 15 -27.71 -12.99 -5.59
N LYS A 16 -26.57 -12.35 -5.49
CA LYS A 16 -25.41 -12.70 -6.29
C LYS A 16 -24.33 -13.31 -5.40
N ALA A 17 -23.73 -14.37 -5.88
CA ALA A 17 -22.63 -15.06 -5.21
C ALA A 17 -21.43 -15.19 -6.15
N VAL A 18 -20.25 -14.85 -5.64
CA VAL A 18 -18.99 -14.94 -6.38
C VAL A 18 -18.04 -15.87 -5.63
N LEU A 19 -17.55 -16.90 -6.31
CA LEU A 19 -16.42 -17.68 -5.84
C LEU A 19 -15.13 -17.11 -6.43
N LEU A 20 -14.22 -16.74 -5.55
CA LEU A 20 -12.96 -16.08 -5.87
C LEU A 20 -11.78 -16.94 -5.42
N SER A 21 -10.73 -17.01 -6.23
CA SER A 21 -9.43 -17.53 -5.84
C SER A 21 -8.46 -16.37 -5.68
N ALA A 22 -7.85 -16.19 -4.50
CA ALA A 22 -6.90 -15.14 -4.24
C ALA A 22 -5.51 -15.70 -3.92
N GLY A 23 -4.53 -15.33 -4.73
CA GLY A 23 -3.11 -15.50 -4.49
C GLY A 23 -2.45 -14.21 -4.00
N MET A 24 -1.14 -14.24 -3.79
CA MET A 24 -0.40 -13.06 -3.32
C MET A 24 -0.46 -11.87 -4.30
N ARG A 25 -0.42 -12.13 -5.60
CA ARG A 25 -0.35 -11.08 -6.65
C ARG A 25 -1.63 -10.92 -7.47
N ALA A 26 -2.40 -11.97 -7.63
CA ALA A 26 -3.57 -12.00 -8.51
C ALA A 26 -4.79 -12.56 -7.82
N VAL A 27 -5.95 -12.12 -8.30
CA VAL A 27 -7.27 -12.56 -7.89
C VAL A 27 -7.97 -13.06 -9.15
N GLN A 28 -8.64 -14.19 -9.07
CA GLN A 28 -9.35 -14.81 -10.19
C GLN A 28 -10.79 -15.14 -9.79
N ILE A 29 -11.75 -14.72 -10.58
CA ILE A 29 -13.14 -15.15 -10.45
C ILE A 29 -13.23 -16.58 -11.00
N LEU A 30 -13.76 -17.49 -10.18
CA LEU A 30 -13.98 -18.87 -10.57
C LEU A 30 -15.43 -19.10 -11.03
N GLU A 31 -16.39 -18.52 -10.32
CA GLU A 31 -17.81 -18.69 -10.60
C GLU A 31 -18.62 -17.47 -10.13
N VAL A 32 -19.64 -17.12 -10.88
CA VAL A 32 -20.66 -16.12 -10.54
C VAL A 32 -22.03 -16.77 -10.64
N ILE A 33 -22.83 -16.64 -9.59
CA ILE A 33 -24.20 -17.17 -9.53
C ILE A 33 -25.13 -16.03 -9.22
N VAL A 34 -26.27 -15.99 -9.90
CA VAL A 34 -27.37 -15.04 -9.65
C VAL A 34 -28.64 -15.86 -9.46
N GLU A 35 -29.29 -15.66 -8.33
CA GLU A 35 -30.55 -16.34 -8.00
C GLU A 35 -31.62 -15.33 -7.56
N PRO A 36 -32.86 -15.42 -8.03
CA PRO A 36 -33.93 -14.52 -7.62
C PRO A 36 -34.35 -14.79 -6.17
N VAL A 37 -34.73 -13.74 -5.48
CA VAL A 37 -35.38 -13.84 -4.15
C VAL A 37 -36.86 -14.13 -4.37
N ALA A 38 -37.32 -15.31 -3.92
CA ALA A 38 -38.66 -15.82 -4.21
C ALA A 38 -39.79 -14.97 -3.60
N SER A 39 -39.52 -14.21 -2.55
CA SER A 39 -40.52 -13.37 -1.88
C SER A 39 -40.68 -12.00 -2.57
N ARG A 40 -41.38 -11.98 -3.68
CA ARG A 40 -41.76 -10.72 -4.39
C ARG A 40 -42.70 -9.82 -3.57
N ALA A 41 -43.21 -10.30 -2.43
CA ALA A 41 -44.12 -9.58 -1.55
C ALA A 41 -43.43 -8.75 -0.47
N VAL A 42 -42.09 -8.93 -0.26
CA VAL A 42 -41.38 -8.20 0.76
C VAL A 42 -40.99 -6.82 0.22
N THR A 43 -41.64 -5.80 0.74
CA THR A 43 -41.52 -4.40 0.30
C THR A 43 -40.24 -3.69 0.78
N GLY A 44 -39.19 -4.44 1.11
CA GLY A 44 -37.92 -3.91 1.59
C GLY A 44 -37.72 -4.06 3.11
N GLY A 45 -36.63 -3.49 3.63
CA GLY A 45 -36.29 -3.59 5.05
C GLY A 45 -35.64 -4.92 5.45
N ASP A 46 -35.65 -5.22 6.73
CA ASP A 46 -34.92 -6.36 7.32
C ASP A 46 -35.46 -7.72 6.87
N GLU A 47 -36.75 -7.81 6.57
CA GLU A 47 -37.37 -9.05 6.07
C GLU A 47 -36.82 -9.41 4.69
N ALA A 48 -36.61 -8.40 3.81
CA ALA A 48 -36.02 -8.62 2.50
C ALA A 48 -34.55 -9.11 2.61
N VAL A 49 -33.79 -8.56 3.56
CA VAL A 49 -32.43 -9.03 3.84
C VAL A 49 -32.44 -10.45 4.37
N GLY A 50 -33.42 -10.81 5.24
CA GLY A 50 -33.61 -12.17 5.75
C GLY A 50 -33.88 -13.18 4.62
N ALA A 51 -34.82 -12.86 3.72
CA ALA A 51 -35.13 -13.70 2.55
C ALA A 51 -33.91 -13.85 1.60
N ALA A 52 -33.18 -12.77 1.35
CA ALA A 52 -31.95 -12.80 0.55
C ALA A 52 -30.87 -13.66 1.23
N LEU A 53 -30.75 -13.59 2.55
CA LEU A 53 -29.80 -14.39 3.32
C LEU A 53 -30.10 -15.91 3.19
N GLU A 54 -31.35 -16.31 3.26
CA GLU A 54 -31.75 -17.72 3.06
C GLU A 54 -31.35 -18.22 1.67
N VAL A 55 -31.58 -17.43 0.62
CA VAL A 55 -31.15 -17.75 -0.75
C VAL A 55 -29.63 -17.87 -0.82
N GLY A 56 -28.89 -16.91 -0.25
CA GLY A 56 -27.43 -16.90 -0.24
C GLY A 56 -26.85 -18.12 0.47
N LEU A 57 -27.35 -18.48 1.64
CA LEU A 57 -26.95 -19.70 2.36
C LEU A 57 -27.31 -20.96 1.58
N GLY A 58 -28.46 -20.95 0.87
CA GLY A 58 -28.88 -22.00 -0.04
C GLY A 58 -27.88 -22.20 -1.19
N ILE A 59 -27.41 -21.13 -1.83
CA ILE A 59 -26.37 -21.18 -2.88
C ILE A 59 -25.11 -21.83 -2.34
N ILE A 60 -24.61 -21.36 -1.18
CA ILE A 60 -23.38 -21.87 -0.56
C ILE A 60 -23.47 -23.38 -0.32
N ARG A 61 -24.62 -23.85 0.23
CA ARG A 61 -24.84 -25.28 0.51
C ARG A 61 -24.90 -26.11 -0.76
N ARG A 62 -25.68 -25.69 -1.76
CA ARG A 62 -25.85 -26.42 -3.03
C ARG A 62 -24.54 -26.53 -3.81
N ARG A 63 -23.65 -25.52 -3.69
CA ARG A 63 -22.35 -25.51 -4.36
C ARG A 63 -21.23 -26.17 -3.53
N GLY A 64 -21.50 -26.55 -2.29
CA GLY A 64 -20.49 -27.12 -1.40
C GLY A 64 -19.41 -26.11 -0.98
N TRP A 65 -19.75 -24.81 -0.91
CA TRP A 65 -18.80 -23.73 -0.57
C TRP A 65 -18.71 -23.42 0.93
N ASN A 66 -19.38 -24.21 1.77
CA ASN A 66 -19.50 -23.99 3.22
C ASN A 66 -18.16 -24.02 3.97
N HIS A 67 -17.10 -24.54 3.39
CA HIS A 67 -15.76 -24.57 3.96
C HIS A 67 -14.88 -23.36 3.53
N TYR A 68 -15.39 -22.46 2.68
CA TYR A 68 -14.67 -21.23 2.32
C TYR A 68 -15.14 -20.05 3.18
N PRO A 69 -14.22 -19.13 3.55
CA PRO A 69 -14.60 -17.89 4.23
C PRO A 69 -15.55 -17.05 3.36
N VAL A 70 -16.59 -16.52 3.99
CA VAL A 70 -17.65 -15.75 3.30
C VAL A 70 -17.61 -14.29 3.69
N GLY A 71 -17.71 -13.40 2.69
CA GLY A 71 -18.02 -11.99 2.85
C GLY A 71 -19.42 -11.69 2.38
N VAL A 72 -20.11 -10.85 3.14
CA VAL A 72 -21.48 -10.43 2.85
C VAL A 72 -21.50 -8.92 2.60
N ALA A 73 -22.09 -8.52 1.47
CA ALA A 73 -22.48 -7.15 1.19
C ALA A 73 -23.98 -6.99 1.47
N LEU A 74 -24.31 -6.12 2.43
CA LEU A 74 -25.69 -5.75 2.74
C LEU A 74 -26.16 -4.65 1.78
N PRO A 75 -27.46 -4.57 1.48
CA PRO A 75 -27.98 -3.48 0.67
C PRO A 75 -27.78 -2.13 1.34
N GLY A 76 -27.43 -1.10 0.58
CA GLY A 76 -27.19 0.25 1.07
C GLY A 76 -28.33 0.81 1.90
N ALA A 77 -29.59 0.40 1.60
CA ALA A 77 -30.77 0.77 2.37
C ALA A 77 -30.77 0.29 3.84
N ALA A 78 -29.95 -0.71 4.18
CA ALA A 78 -29.78 -1.19 5.56
C ALA A 78 -28.75 -0.35 6.34
N ALA A 79 -28.00 0.52 5.68
CA ALA A 79 -26.95 1.35 6.27
C ALA A 79 -27.38 2.81 6.39
N SER A 80 -26.72 3.50 7.32
CA SER A 80 -26.72 4.96 7.43
C SER A 80 -25.33 5.49 7.17
N PHE A 81 -25.20 6.46 6.27
CA PHE A 81 -23.94 7.10 5.93
C PHE A 81 -23.88 8.50 6.49
N ARG A 82 -22.75 8.88 7.10
CA ARG A 82 -22.49 10.23 7.59
C ARG A 82 -21.06 10.64 7.27
N VAL A 83 -20.88 11.88 6.90
CA VAL A 83 -19.55 12.49 6.81
C VAL A 83 -19.34 13.31 8.07
N LEU A 84 -18.41 12.92 8.90
CA LEU A 84 -18.05 13.58 10.14
C LEU A 84 -16.81 14.44 9.93
N LYS A 85 -16.74 15.61 10.60
CA LYS A 85 -15.64 16.57 10.48
C LYS A 85 -14.81 16.62 11.75
N PHE A 86 -13.51 16.71 11.60
CA PHE A 86 -12.57 16.76 12.72
C PHE A 86 -11.62 17.93 12.55
N PRO A 87 -11.23 18.62 13.64
CA PRO A 87 -10.26 19.72 13.59
C PRO A 87 -8.82 19.23 13.37
N PHE A 88 -8.60 17.95 13.12
CA PHE A 88 -7.32 17.30 12.90
C PHE A 88 -7.45 16.25 11.80
N ALA A 89 -6.35 16.01 11.04
CA ALA A 89 -6.33 15.07 9.92
C ALA A 89 -5.72 13.69 10.25
N ASP A 90 -5.19 13.52 11.46
CA ASP A 90 -4.57 12.25 11.86
C ASP A 90 -5.62 11.12 11.99
N SER A 91 -5.45 10.06 11.21
CA SER A 91 -6.42 8.96 11.12
C SER A 91 -6.56 8.16 12.42
N ARG A 92 -5.53 8.09 13.27
CA ARG A 92 -5.60 7.39 14.57
C ARG A 92 -6.42 8.21 15.56
N ARG A 93 -6.23 9.52 15.56
CA ARG A 93 -7.03 10.43 16.39
C ARG A 93 -8.49 10.45 15.93
N ILE A 94 -8.76 10.44 14.62
CA ILE A 94 -10.11 10.30 14.07
C ILE A 94 -10.75 9.01 14.57
N ALA A 95 -10.06 7.87 14.47
CA ALA A 95 -10.57 6.58 14.93
C ALA A 95 -10.92 6.55 16.42
N GLN A 96 -10.22 7.33 17.25
CA GLN A 96 -10.50 7.45 18.69
C GLN A 96 -11.68 8.38 19.00
N ALA A 97 -11.86 9.44 18.19
CA ALA A 97 -12.86 10.46 18.41
C ALA A 97 -14.20 10.19 17.71
N ILE A 98 -14.22 9.28 16.72
CA ILE A 98 -15.37 9.11 15.81
C ILE A 98 -16.65 8.70 16.53
N ALA A 99 -16.57 7.86 17.56
CA ALA A 99 -17.73 7.45 18.35
C ALA A 99 -18.35 8.66 19.06
N PHE A 100 -17.53 9.53 19.62
CA PHE A 100 -17.99 10.74 20.30
C PHE A 100 -18.63 11.73 19.33
N GLU A 101 -18.00 11.96 18.17
CA GLU A 101 -18.54 12.88 17.16
C GLU A 101 -19.80 12.34 16.48
N ALA A 102 -19.98 11.02 16.46
CA ALA A 102 -21.15 10.35 15.90
C ALA A 102 -22.36 10.40 16.82
N GLU A 103 -22.18 10.69 18.11
CA GLU A 103 -23.27 10.76 19.07
C GLU A 103 -24.29 11.85 18.65
N GLY A 104 -25.56 11.50 18.62
CA GLY A 104 -26.63 12.39 18.17
C GLY A 104 -26.74 12.58 16.64
N GLN A 105 -25.84 12.02 15.83
CA GLN A 105 -25.90 12.13 14.37
C GLN A 105 -26.87 11.11 13.73
N PHE A 106 -27.31 10.14 14.49
CA PHE A 106 -28.22 9.07 14.04
C PHE A 106 -29.57 9.15 14.77
N PRO A 107 -30.66 8.71 14.12
CA PRO A 107 -32.00 8.73 14.72
C PRO A 107 -32.20 7.66 15.80
N ILE A 108 -31.25 6.74 15.97
CA ILE A 108 -31.23 5.67 16.97
C ILE A 108 -29.94 5.77 17.80
N PRO A 109 -29.93 5.32 19.05
CA PRO A 109 -28.75 5.36 19.90
C PRO A 109 -27.55 4.67 19.26
N LEU A 110 -26.35 5.22 19.48
CA LEU A 110 -25.13 4.66 18.88
C LEU A 110 -24.81 3.25 19.43
N GLU A 111 -25.29 2.92 20.63
CA GLU A 111 -25.17 1.60 21.25
C GLU A 111 -25.93 0.50 20.51
N ASP A 112 -26.98 0.87 19.75
CA ASP A 112 -27.78 -0.04 18.91
C ASP A 112 -27.24 -0.17 17.49
N LEU A 113 -26.14 0.57 17.21
CA LEU A 113 -25.46 0.56 15.92
C LEU A 113 -24.11 -0.15 16.00
N GLU A 114 -23.76 -0.84 14.93
CA GLU A 114 -22.38 -1.22 14.65
C GLU A 114 -21.90 -0.35 13.50
N PHE A 115 -20.69 0.20 13.61
CA PHE A 115 -20.17 1.13 12.63
C PHE A 115 -18.69 0.94 12.36
N ASP A 116 -18.29 1.36 11.17
CA ASP A 116 -16.89 1.52 10.78
C ASP A 116 -16.74 2.78 9.93
N HIS A 117 -15.52 3.18 9.62
CA HIS A 117 -15.27 4.44 8.93
C HIS A 117 -14.09 4.38 7.96
N ILE A 118 -14.16 5.26 6.97
CA ILE A 118 -13.07 5.52 6.01
C ILE A 118 -12.59 6.95 6.27
N PRO A 119 -11.32 7.15 6.69
CA PRO A 119 -10.75 8.48 6.83
C PRO A 119 -10.64 9.15 5.45
N VAL A 120 -11.12 10.40 5.35
CA VAL A 120 -11.02 11.23 4.15
C VAL A 120 -10.01 12.35 4.45
N PRO A 121 -8.79 12.28 3.91
CA PRO A 121 -7.78 13.31 4.16
C PRO A 121 -8.08 14.57 3.36
N THR A 122 -8.36 15.67 4.06
CA THR A 122 -8.70 16.99 3.51
C THR A 122 -7.78 18.07 4.06
N GLY A 123 -6.49 18.01 3.74
CA GLY A 123 -5.54 19.06 4.19
C GLY A 123 -5.27 19.02 5.70
N GLN A 124 -5.40 20.17 6.39
CA GLN A 124 -5.14 20.29 7.83
C GLN A 124 -6.29 19.79 8.71
N THR A 125 -7.52 19.81 8.20
CA THR A 125 -8.70 19.24 8.85
C THR A 125 -8.96 17.83 8.31
N GLY A 126 -9.56 16.96 9.11
CA GLY A 126 -9.93 15.62 8.73
C GLY A 126 -11.44 15.48 8.56
N GLN A 127 -11.82 14.56 7.69
CA GLN A 127 -13.18 14.07 7.58
C GLN A 127 -13.17 12.54 7.60
N ALA A 128 -14.29 11.92 7.94
CA ALA A 128 -14.46 10.48 7.85
C ALA A 128 -15.85 10.15 7.31
N LEU A 129 -15.90 9.25 6.32
CA LEU A 129 -17.14 8.62 5.91
C LEU A 129 -17.44 7.49 6.91
N MET A 130 -18.42 7.70 7.78
CA MET A 130 -18.92 6.71 8.71
C MET A 130 -20.06 5.92 8.07
N VAL A 131 -20.03 4.61 8.26
CA VAL A 131 -21.06 3.66 7.81
C VAL A 131 -21.54 2.93 9.04
N ALA A 132 -22.84 3.00 9.31
CA ALA A 132 -23.46 2.38 10.46
C ALA A 132 -24.65 1.51 10.06
N VAL A 133 -24.79 0.37 10.72
CA VAL A 133 -25.88 -0.61 10.55
C VAL A 133 -26.42 -1.00 11.91
N ARG A 134 -27.70 -1.33 12.00
CA ARG A 134 -28.30 -1.80 13.24
C ARG A 134 -27.68 -3.12 13.71
N ARG A 135 -27.33 -3.17 14.96
CA ARG A 135 -26.69 -4.33 15.60
C ARG A 135 -27.57 -5.58 15.55
N ASP A 136 -28.88 -5.44 15.77
CA ASP A 136 -29.83 -6.56 15.72
C ASP A 136 -29.89 -7.25 14.35
N LEU A 137 -29.72 -6.50 13.25
CA LEU A 137 -29.62 -7.06 11.90
C LEU A 137 -28.33 -7.89 11.75
N LEU A 138 -27.20 -7.36 12.21
CA LEU A 138 -25.92 -8.06 12.13
C LEU A 138 -25.90 -9.32 12.99
N ASP A 139 -26.54 -9.28 14.16
CA ASP A 139 -26.66 -10.43 15.06
C ASP A 139 -27.50 -11.54 14.43
N ARG A 140 -28.60 -11.20 13.75
CA ARG A 140 -29.42 -12.18 12.99
C ARG A 140 -28.60 -12.82 11.88
N ILE A 141 -27.85 -12.04 11.11
CA ILE A 141 -26.97 -12.56 10.04
C ILE A 141 -25.92 -13.49 10.64
N GLY A 142 -25.23 -13.07 11.70
CA GLY A 142 -24.23 -13.87 12.38
C GLY A 142 -24.78 -15.18 12.94
N ALA A 143 -25.97 -15.15 13.54
CA ALA A 143 -26.65 -16.35 14.05
C ALA A 143 -26.99 -17.32 12.91
N ALA A 144 -27.46 -16.83 11.74
CA ALA A 144 -27.77 -17.66 10.59
C ALA A 144 -26.53 -18.36 10.02
N PHE A 145 -25.40 -17.65 9.89
CA PHE A 145 -24.13 -18.23 9.45
C PHE A 145 -23.57 -19.25 10.44
N LYS A 146 -23.68 -18.94 11.76
CA LYS A 146 -23.28 -19.88 12.83
C LYS A 146 -24.12 -21.16 12.79
N ALA A 147 -25.44 -21.03 12.65
CA ALA A 147 -26.35 -22.19 12.53
C ALA A 147 -26.06 -23.03 11.26
N ALA A 148 -25.61 -22.37 10.19
CA ALA A 148 -25.21 -23.04 8.96
C ALA A 148 -23.79 -23.63 9.01
N THR A 149 -23.02 -23.40 10.06
CA THR A 149 -21.60 -23.79 10.20
C THR A 149 -20.74 -23.22 9.05
N ILE A 150 -20.97 -21.97 8.69
CA ILE A 150 -20.25 -21.26 7.62
C ILE A 150 -19.43 -20.13 8.24
N ASP A 151 -18.15 -19.99 7.85
CA ASP A 151 -17.23 -18.95 8.33
C ASP A 151 -17.59 -17.58 7.72
N LEU A 152 -18.35 -16.77 8.45
CA LEU A 152 -18.64 -15.37 8.09
C LEU A 152 -17.45 -14.48 8.44
N LYS A 153 -16.63 -14.12 7.48
CA LYS A 153 -15.40 -13.34 7.69
C LYS A 153 -15.57 -11.83 7.56
N LEU A 154 -16.49 -11.38 6.73
CA LEU A 154 -16.70 -9.96 6.42
C LEU A 154 -18.19 -9.65 6.33
N VAL A 155 -18.59 -8.53 6.93
CA VAL A 155 -19.87 -7.87 6.63
C VAL A 155 -19.57 -6.43 6.23
N THR A 156 -20.01 -6.05 5.05
CA THR A 156 -19.84 -4.71 4.46
C THR A 156 -21.14 -4.25 3.78
N ILE A 157 -21.11 -3.14 3.08
CA ILE A 157 -22.24 -2.60 2.34
C ILE A 157 -21.95 -2.69 0.83
N ASP A 158 -22.96 -3.00 0.02
CA ASP A 158 -22.88 -3.16 -1.43
C ASP A 158 -22.22 -1.98 -2.15
N ALA A 159 -22.61 -0.75 -1.81
CA ALA A 159 -22.03 0.49 -2.32
C ALA A 159 -20.50 0.56 -2.11
N ILE A 160 -20.04 0.23 -0.89
CA ILE A 160 -18.62 0.26 -0.53
C ILE A 160 -17.87 -0.94 -1.11
N ALA A 161 -18.52 -2.11 -1.12
CA ALA A 161 -17.97 -3.31 -1.74
C ALA A 161 -17.76 -3.10 -3.25
N THR A 162 -18.74 -2.53 -3.94
CA THR A 162 -18.63 -2.15 -5.37
C THR A 162 -17.48 -1.16 -5.58
N ALA A 163 -17.40 -0.11 -4.77
CA ALA A 163 -16.32 0.88 -4.86
C ALA A 163 -14.92 0.26 -4.67
N GLN A 164 -14.81 -0.78 -3.85
CA GLN A 164 -13.54 -1.46 -3.57
C GLN A 164 -12.95 -2.17 -4.81
N VAL A 165 -13.77 -2.63 -5.73
CA VAL A 165 -13.34 -3.41 -6.91
C VAL A 165 -13.24 -2.59 -8.18
N LEU A 166 -13.68 -1.35 -8.18
CA LEU A 166 -13.63 -0.49 -9.36
C LEU A 166 -12.23 0.03 -9.66
N ASP A 167 -11.99 0.36 -10.91
CA ASP A 167 -10.82 1.08 -11.36
C ASP A 167 -10.69 2.41 -10.58
N PRO A 168 -9.59 2.64 -9.87
CA PRO A 168 -9.40 3.86 -9.08
C PRO A 168 -9.04 5.08 -9.93
N THR A 169 -8.81 4.91 -11.24
CA THR A 169 -8.41 6.01 -12.13
C THR A 169 -9.49 7.08 -12.18
N ILE A 170 -9.14 8.31 -11.84
CA ILE A 170 -10.02 9.46 -11.92
C ILE A 170 -9.52 10.34 -13.06
N PRO A 171 -10.38 10.66 -14.06
CA PRO A 171 -10.03 11.58 -15.13
C PRO A 171 -9.63 12.95 -14.57
N GLU A 172 -8.59 13.55 -15.14
CA GLU A 172 -8.13 14.89 -14.73
C GLU A 172 -9.21 15.95 -15.03
N LEU A 173 -9.21 17.01 -14.23
CA LEU A 173 -10.01 18.19 -14.50
C LEU A 173 -9.48 18.88 -15.78
N VAL A 174 -10.36 19.25 -16.66
CA VAL A 174 -10.02 20.19 -17.73
C VAL A 174 -9.62 21.52 -17.06
N LYS A 175 -8.38 21.93 -17.27
CA LYS A 175 -7.83 23.17 -16.70
C LYS A 175 -8.63 24.36 -17.25
N THR A 176 -9.45 24.95 -16.41
CA THR A 176 -10.10 26.25 -16.64
C THR A 176 -9.63 27.19 -15.55
N GLU A 177 -9.53 28.49 -15.83
CA GLU A 177 -9.03 29.51 -14.89
C GLU A 177 -9.77 29.54 -13.53
N ALA A 178 -10.95 28.93 -13.44
CA ALA A 178 -11.71 28.77 -12.19
C ALA A 178 -11.45 27.44 -11.45
N ALA A 179 -10.57 26.57 -11.97
CA ALA A 179 -10.36 25.21 -11.47
C ALA A 179 -9.21 25.08 -10.45
N ASP A 180 -8.54 26.17 -10.11
CA ASP A 180 -7.25 26.18 -9.38
C ASP A 180 -7.25 25.61 -7.96
N ALA A 181 -8.38 25.15 -7.41
CA ALA A 181 -8.42 24.59 -6.07
C ALA A 181 -9.29 23.32 -5.94
N ARG A 182 -9.80 22.75 -7.04
CA ARG A 182 -10.75 21.64 -6.97
C ARG A 182 -10.07 20.30 -7.16
N VAL A 183 -10.52 19.31 -6.38
CA VAL A 183 -10.03 17.93 -6.45
C VAL A 183 -10.94 17.13 -7.38
N PRO A 184 -10.40 16.42 -8.40
CA PRO A 184 -11.23 15.61 -9.28
C PRO A 184 -11.85 14.43 -8.52
N ALA A 185 -13.10 14.13 -8.83
CA ALA A 185 -13.83 13.00 -8.28
C ALA A 185 -14.62 12.26 -9.36
N VAL A 186 -14.94 11.00 -9.10
CA VAL A 186 -15.86 10.18 -9.89
C VAL A 186 -17.07 9.84 -9.04
N LEU A 187 -18.27 9.90 -9.62
CA LEU A 187 -19.48 9.46 -8.96
C LEU A 187 -19.88 8.08 -9.48
N LEU A 188 -19.86 7.07 -8.63
CA LEU A 188 -20.42 5.76 -8.90
C LEU A 188 -21.91 5.77 -8.61
N LEU A 189 -22.71 5.27 -9.56
CA LEU A 189 -24.13 4.99 -9.42
C LEU A 189 -24.36 3.48 -9.56
N ASP A 190 -24.64 2.80 -8.46
CA ASP A 190 -25.05 1.40 -8.47
C ASP A 190 -26.58 1.34 -8.47
N ILE A 191 -27.17 1.10 -9.65
CA ILE A 191 -28.61 1.15 -9.86
C ILE A 191 -29.18 -0.25 -9.66
N GLY A 192 -29.71 -0.49 -8.46
CA GLY A 192 -30.36 -1.73 -8.06
C GLY A 192 -31.83 -1.79 -8.45
N HIS A 193 -32.54 -2.78 -7.89
CA HIS A 193 -33.99 -2.95 -8.11
C HIS A 193 -34.80 -1.91 -7.33
N HIS A 194 -34.55 -1.72 -6.01
CA HIS A 194 -35.28 -0.79 -5.16
C HIS A 194 -34.56 0.51 -4.90
N THR A 195 -33.23 0.49 -4.94
CA THR A 195 -32.35 1.60 -4.58
C THR A 195 -31.33 1.89 -5.66
N THR A 196 -30.81 3.12 -5.64
CA THR A 196 -29.59 3.51 -6.33
C THR A 196 -28.61 4.01 -5.27
N ASP A 197 -27.44 3.41 -5.21
CA ASP A 197 -26.38 3.82 -4.33
C ASP A 197 -25.43 4.77 -5.07
N LEU A 198 -25.16 5.92 -4.45
CA LEU A 198 -24.26 6.93 -4.96
C LEU A 198 -23.00 6.95 -4.09
N VAL A 199 -21.84 6.68 -4.69
CA VAL A 199 -20.56 6.76 -3.99
C VAL A 199 -19.65 7.74 -4.71
N ALA A 200 -19.26 8.79 -4.00
CA ALA A 200 -18.25 9.74 -4.49
C ALA A 200 -16.84 9.17 -4.22
N LEU A 201 -16.06 9.01 -5.27
CA LEU A 201 -14.70 8.48 -5.23
C LEU A 201 -13.71 9.62 -5.51
N GLY A 202 -12.88 9.92 -4.54
CA GLY A 202 -11.70 10.78 -4.70
C GLY A 202 -10.44 9.97 -4.97
N THR A 203 -9.31 10.64 -5.17
CA THR A 203 -8.02 10.02 -5.48
C THR A 203 -7.50 9.05 -4.41
N LYS A 204 -7.96 9.19 -3.16
CA LYS A 204 -7.55 8.37 -2.02
C LYS A 204 -8.62 7.36 -1.56
N GLY A 205 -9.75 7.30 -2.25
CA GLY A 205 -10.86 6.40 -1.93
C GLY A 205 -12.20 7.09 -1.80
N PRO A 206 -13.22 6.42 -1.22
CA PRO A 206 -14.55 6.98 -1.02
C PRO A 206 -14.52 8.24 -0.15
N LEU A 207 -15.17 9.31 -0.63
CA LEU A 207 -15.38 10.57 0.07
C LEU A 207 -16.72 10.57 0.82
N ALA A 208 -17.75 10.06 0.14
CA ALA A 208 -19.11 10.04 0.64
C ALA A 208 -19.91 8.93 -0.02
N ALA A 209 -20.97 8.49 0.64
CA ALA A 209 -21.97 7.59 0.08
C ALA A 209 -23.37 8.04 0.46
N ARG A 210 -24.32 7.79 -0.41
CA ARG A 210 -25.75 8.07 -0.24
C ARG A 210 -26.58 6.97 -0.87
N VAL A 211 -27.80 6.79 -0.37
CA VAL A 211 -28.76 5.83 -0.91
C VAL A 211 -30.04 6.56 -1.31
N LEU A 212 -30.39 6.47 -2.57
CA LEU A 212 -31.66 6.94 -3.10
C LEU A 212 -32.62 5.76 -3.19
N ARG A 213 -33.80 5.89 -2.60
CA ARG A 213 -34.86 4.87 -2.69
C ARG A 213 -35.58 4.95 -4.05
N ARG A 214 -34.81 4.80 -5.10
CA ARG A 214 -35.23 4.73 -6.51
C ARG A 214 -34.36 3.70 -7.23
N GLY A 215 -34.97 2.87 -8.05
CA GLY A 215 -34.29 1.83 -8.83
C GLY A 215 -35.22 1.25 -9.90
N GLY A 216 -34.83 0.11 -10.44
CA GLY A 216 -35.53 -0.54 -11.55
C GLY A 216 -37.03 -0.80 -11.36
N VAL A 217 -37.46 -1.05 -10.11
CA VAL A 217 -38.87 -1.26 -9.76
C VAL A 217 -39.76 -0.04 -10.08
N HIS A 218 -39.20 1.16 -10.02
CA HIS A 218 -39.94 2.39 -10.32
C HIS A 218 -40.20 2.52 -11.82
N VAL A 219 -39.27 2.05 -12.66
CA VAL A 219 -39.48 1.92 -14.11
C VAL A 219 -40.58 0.89 -14.40
N THR A 220 -40.50 -0.28 -13.76
CA THR A 220 -41.50 -1.34 -13.86
C THR A 220 -42.90 -0.83 -13.49
N ARG A 221 -43.00 -0.12 -12.36
CA ARG A 221 -44.27 0.46 -11.90
C ARG A 221 -44.79 1.51 -12.89
N ALA A 222 -43.95 2.39 -13.38
CA ALA A 222 -44.35 3.40 -14.37
C ALA A 222 -44.90 2.77 -15.66
N LEU A 223 -44.26 1.71 -16.14
CA LEU A 223 -44.76 0.94 -17.30
C LEU A 223 -46.06 0.22 -16.99
N ALA A 224 -46.16 -0.42 -15.81
CA ALA A 224 -47.37 -1.11 -15.37
C ALA A 224 -48.56 -0.17 -15.29
N GLU A 225 -48.38 0.99 -14.69
CA GLU A 225 -49.44 2.01 -14.54
C GLU A 225 -49.87 2.60 -15.91
N HIS A 226 -48.89 2.95 -16.76
CA HIS A 226 -49.15 3.59 -18.04
C HIS A 226 -49.87 2.65 -19.05
N TYR A 227 -49.38 1.41 -19.13
CA TYR A 227 -49.91 0.41 -20.08
C TYR A 227 -50.91 -0.57 -19.46
N ARG A 228 -51.30 -0.39 -18.18
CA ARG A 228 -52.19 -1.25 -17.40
C ARG A 228 -51.77 -2.73 -17.42
N LEU A 229 -50.48 -2.97 -17.31
CA LEU A 229 -49.89 -4.30 -17.28
C LEU A 229 -49.84 -4.84 -15.84
N ASP A 230 -49.87 -6.16 -15.70
CA ASP A 230 -49.47 -6.77 -14.43
C ASP A 230 -47.96 -6.56 -14.16
N PRO A 231 -47.52 -6.54 -12.90
CA PRO A 231 -46.15 -6.24 -12.55
C PRO A 231 -45.12 -7.16 -13.24
N ALA A 232 -45.44 -8.44 -13.45
CA ALA A 232 -44.55 -9.39 -14.08
C ALA A 232 -44.43 -9.14 -15.60
N ALA A 233 -45.53 -8.77 -16.26
CA ALA A 233 -45.50 -8.37 -17.65
C ALA A 233 -44.75 -7.05 -17.86
N ALA A 234 -44.95 -6.07 -16.98
CA ALA A 234 -44.19 -4.81 -17.01
C ALA A 234 -42.69 -5.01 -16.79
N GLU A 235 -42.31 -5.93 -15.87
CA GLU A 235 -40.92 -6.28 -15.64
C GLU A 235 -40.27 -6.92 -16.88
N ARG A 236 -40.96 -7.85 -17.53
CA ARG A 236 -40.51 -8.43 -18.82
C ARG A 236 -40.39 -7.35 -19.90
N ALA A 237 -41.41 -6.50 -20.05
CA ALA A 237 -41.40 -5.41 -21.03
C ALA A 237 -40.21 -4.44 -20.81
N LYS A 238 -39.91 -4.11 -19.55
CA LYS A 238 -38.72 -3.32 -19.20
C LYS A 238 -37.43 -3.98 -19.69
N HIS A 239 -37.26 -5.29 -19.46
CA HIS A 239 -36.06 -6.02 -19.86
C HIS A 239 -35.94 -6.20 -21.37
N GLU A 240 -37.04 -6.49 -22.07
CA GLU A 240 -37.04 -6.79 -23.49
C GLU A 240 -37.05 -5.54 -24.36
N SER A 241 -37.83 -4.53 -23.98
CA SER A 241 -38.16 -3.38 -24.82
C SER A 241 -37.84 -2.03 -24.16
N GLY A 242 -37.51 -2.00 -22.87
CA GLY A 242 -37.21 -0.76 -22.16
C GLY A 242 -35.96 -0.08 -22.71
N PHE A 243 -36.07 1.24 -22.97
CA PHE A 243 -34.93 2.07 -23.37
C PHE A 243 -35.14 3.52 -22.96
N LEU A 244 -34.08 4.30 -22.99
CA LEU A 244 -34.11 5.74 -22.80
C LEU A 244 -33.82 6.47 -24.10
N PRO A 245 -34.66 7.44 -24.47
CA PRO A 245 -34.45 8.22 -25.69
C PRO A 245 -33.25 9.13 -25.53
N HIS A 246 -32.38 9.17 -26.54
CA HIS A 246 -31.23 10.06 -26.62
C HIS A 246 -30.94 10.42 -28.08
N HIS A 247 -30.22 11.49 -28.33
CA HIS A 247 -30.03 12.06 -29.66
C HIS A 247 -29.41 11.09 -30.69
N ALA A 248 -28.57 10.17 -30.25
CA ALA A 248 -27.92 9.22 -31.14
C ALA A 248 -28.85 8.13 -31.72
N LEU A 249 -30.09 7.99 -31.24
CA LEU A 249 -31.04 7.00 -31.74
C LEU A 249 -31.73 7.41 -33.07
N GLY A 250 -31.56 8.66 -33.52
CA GLY A 250 -32.23 9.18 -34.71
C GLY A 250 -33.73 9.37 -34.49
N GLU A 251 -34.51 9.26 -35.60
CA GLU A 251 -35.95 9.43 -35.53
C GLU A 251 -36.63 8.21 -34.89
N LEU A 252 -37.39 8.47 -33.83
CA LEU A 252 -38.16 7.47 -33.10
C LEU A 252 -39.63 7.54 -33.54
N SER A 253 -40.29 6.39 -33.63
CA SER A 253 -41.74 6.34 -33.87
C SER A 253 -42.50 6.95 -32.68
N PRO A 254 -43.75 7.42 -32.88
CA PRO A 254 -44.57 7.97 -31.79
C PRO A 254 -44.71 7.02 -30.59
N ALA A 255 -44.88 5.73 -30.86
CA ALA A 255 -44.98 4.71 -29.80
C ALA A 255 -43.65 4.53 -29.03
N GLN A 256 -42.51 4.63 -29.71
CA GLN A 256 -41.19 4.60 -29.06
C GLN A 256 -40.95 5.86 -28.22
N LEU A 257 -41.32 7.04 -28.73
CA LEU A 257 -41.23 8.29 -27.96
C LEU A 257 -42.09 8.24 -26.71
N GLU A 258 -43.32 7.70 -26.81
CA GLU A 258 -44.19 7.53 -25.65
C GLU A 258 -43.59 6.59 -24.61
N SER A 259 -43.19 5.38 -25.01
CA SER A 259 -42.61 4.41 -24.08
C SER A 259 -41.30 4.90 -23.45
N GLY A 260 -40.42 5.50 -24.25
CA GLY A 260 -39.18 6.11 -23.77
C GLY A 260 -39.43 7.25 -22.77
N SER A 261 -40.45 8.09 -23.00
CA SER A 261 -40.81 9.17 -22.08
C SER A 261 -41.33 8.68 -20.73
N VAL A 262 -42.02 7.53 -20.69
CA VAL A 262 -42.46 6.88 -19.45
C VAL A 262 -41.24 6.42 -18.64
N VAL A 263 -40.27 5.79 -19.30
CA VAL A 263 -39.04 5.34 -18.66
C VAL A 263 -38.17 6.53 -18.17
N ALA A 264 -38.06 7.57 -19.00
CA ALA A 264 -37.29 8.78 -18.67
C ALA A 264 -37.82 9.47 -17.41
N ARG A 265 -39.15 9.62 -17.30
CA ARG A 265 -39.81 10.19 -16.10
C ARG A 265 -39.53 9.37 -14.84
N ALA A 266 -39.43 8.04 -14.95
CA ALA A 266 -39.10 7.18 -13.82
C ALA A 266 -37.63 7.31 -13.37
N ILE A 267 -36.70 7.67 -14.28
CA ILE A 267 -35.26 7.87 -14.03
C ILE A 267 -34.96 9.31 -13.59
N GLU A 268 -35.78 10.30 -13.92
CA GLU A 268 -35.56 11.71 -13.59
C GLU A 268 -35.18 11.99 -12.13
N PRO A 269 -35.77 11.32 -11.10
CA PRO A 269 -35.34 11.51 -9.71
C PRO A 269 -33.87 11.13 -9.44
N ILE A 270 -33.32 10.17 -10.21
CA ILE A 270 -31.91 9.80 -10.13
C ILE A 270 -31.04 10.93 -10.69
N VAL A 271 -31.42 11.50 -11.84
CA VAL A 271 -30.74 12.65 -12.46
C VAL A 271 -30.66 13.82 -11.46
N ARG A 272 -31.78 14.17 -10.84
CA ARG A 272 -31.85 15.25 -9.84
C ARG A 272 -30.96 14.99 -8.63
N GLU A 273 -30.93 13.76 -8.11
CA GLU A 273 -30.08 13.42 -6.96
C GLU A 273 -28.59 13.47 -7.33
N VAL A 274 -28.22 13.10 -8.55
CA VAL A 274 -26.85 13.27 -9.07
C VAL A 274 -26.45 14.73 -9.04
N GLU A 275 -27.29 15.65 -9.55
CA GLU A 275 -27.01 17.09 -9.55
C GLU A 275 -26.89 17.65 -8.14
N HIS A 276 -27.80 17.29 -7.23
CA HIS A 276 -27.72 17.68 -5.81
C HIS A 276 -26.42 17.16 -5.17
N THR A 277 -26.05 15.92 -5.45
CA THR A 277 -24.82 15.32 -4.92
C THR A 277 -23.56 16.02 -5.45
N ARG A 278 -23.53 16.39 -6.75
CA ARG A 278 -22.42 17.16 -7.33
C ARG A 278 -22.24 18.52 -6.64
N LEU A 279 -23.34 19.26 -6.47
CA LEU A 279 -23.30 20.56 -5.79
C LEU A 279 -22.83 20.43 -4.34
N TRP A 280 -23.32 19.42 -3.64
CA TRP A 280 -22.91 19.14 -2.28
C TRP A 280 -21.42 18.73 -2.17
N LEU A 281 -20.93 17.86 -3.06
CA LEU A 281 -19.51 17.47 -3.11
C LEU A 281 -18.58 18.66 -3.33
N ARG A 282 -19.00 19.59 -4.19
CA ARG A 282 -18.28 20.84 -4.45
C ARG A 282 -18.21 21.70 -3.19
N ALA A 283 -19.32 21.85 -2.48
CA ALA A 283 -19.40 22.66 -1.26
C ALA A 283 -18.65 22.02 -0.08
N GLU A 284 -18.77 20.69 0.08
CA GLU A 284 -18.28 19.97 1.25
C GLU A 284 -16.81 19.60 1.15
N PHE A 285 -16.35 19.17 -0.05
CA PHE A 285 -15.01 18.61 -0.26
C PHE A 285 -14.15 19.44 -1.23
N GLY A 286 -14.70 20.51 -1.83
CA GLY A 286 -14.06 21.16 -2.97
C GLY A 286 -13.88 20.20 -4.17
N ALA A 287 -14.67 19.11 -4.21
CA ALA A 287 -14.53 18.08 -5.20
C ALA A 287 -15.39 18.37 -6.44
N GLU A 288 -14.79 18.24 -7.63
CA GLU A 288 -15.48 18.35 -8.91
C GLU A 288 -15.65 16.98 -9.54
N VAL A 289 -16.90 16.59 -9.82
CA VAL A 289 -17.18 15.32 -10.49
C VAL A 289 -16.84 15.45 -11.97
N THR A 290 -15.89 14.65 -12.45
CA THR A 290 -15.40 14.65 -13.84
C THR A 290 -16.04 13.55 -14.68
N GLN A 291 -16.53 12.49 -14.05
CA GLN A 291 -17.11 11.33 -14.72
C GLN A 291 -18.13 10.64 -13.81
N ILE A 292 -19.14 10.05 -14.40
CA ILE A 292 -20.08 9.16 -13.72
C ILE A 292 -19.84 7.73 -14.18
N ARG A 293 -19.85 6.79 -13.25
CA ARG A 293 -19.74 5.35 -13.53
C ARG A 293 -21.01 4.65 -13.09
N ILE A 294 -21.62 3.91 -14.00
CA ILE A 294 -22.86 3.17 -13.73
C ILE A 294 -22.58 1.68 -13.53
N SER A 295 -23.26 1.07 -12.57
CA SER A 295 -23.17 -0.32 -12.17
C SER A 295 -24.56 -0.84 -11.77
N GLY A 296 -24.66 -2.12 -11.45
CA GLY A 296 -25.91 -2.76 -11.03
C GLY A 296 -26.81 -3.20 -12.17
N GLY A 297 -27.92 -3.85 -11.80
CA GLY A 297 -28.88 -4.39 -12.78
C GLY A 297 -29.57 -3.33 -13.63
N GLY A 298 -29.84 -2.15 -13.03
CA GLY A 298 -30.45 -1.01 -13.72
C GLY A 298 -29.55 -0.37 -14.77
N ALA A 299 -28.23 -0.48 -14.64
CA ALA A 299 -27.29 0.02 -15.63
C ALA A 299 -27.40 -0.67 -17.01
N ARG A 300 -28.08 -1.84 -17.08
CA ARG A 300 -28.34 -2.56 -18.32
C ARG A 300 -29.50 -1.98 -19.15
N LEU A 301 -30.24 -0.99 -18.63
CA LEU A 301 -31.30 -0.32 -19.36
C LEU A 301 -30.71 0.38 -20.59
N ARG A 302 -31.20 0.03 -21.76
CA ARG A 302 -30.66 0.50 -23.04
C ARG A 302 -30.67 2.02 -23.15
N GLY A 303 -29.51 2.61 -23.50
CA GLY A 303 -29.35 4.05 -23.69
C GLY A 303 -29.29 4.85 -22.39
N LEU A 304 -29.15 4.20 -21.20
CA LEU A 304 -29.07 4.90 -19.94
C LEU A 304 -27.82 5.77 -19.85
N ASP A 305 -26.67 5.27 -20.28
CA ASP A 305 -25.40 5.97 -20.31
C ASP A 305 -25.44 7.22 -21.18
N ALA A 306 -25.96 7.09 -22.41
CA ALA A 306 -26.13 8.22 -23.33
C ALA A 306 -27.15 9.23 -22.80
N TYR A 307 -28.29 8.77 -22.31
CA TYR A 307 -29.34 9.63 -21.74
C TYR A 307 -28.79 10.42 -20.53
N LEU A 308 -28.13 9.75 -19.58
CA LEU A 308 -27.56 10.43 -18.42
C LEU A 308 -26.44 11.42 -18.84
N THR A 309 -25.64 11.08 -19.85
CA THR A 309 -24.62 11.99 -20.39
C THR A 309 -25.27 13.27 -20.93
N GLU A 310 -26.35 13.16 -21.65
CA GLU A 310 -27.09 14.32 -22.19
C GLU A 310 -27.76 15.16 -21.10
N GLN A 311 -28.37 14.50 -20.09
CA GLN A 311 -29.08 15.20 -19.03
C GLN A 311 -28.16 15.90 -18.03
N ILE A 312 -26.99 15.30 -17.75
CA ILE A 312 -26.07 15.76 -16.68
C ILE A 312 -24.92 16.58 -17.26
N GLY A 313 -24.59 16.42 -18.54
CA GLY A 313 -23.49 17.10 -19.21
C GLY A 313 -22.10 16.58 -18.80
N LEU A 314 -22.02 15.36 -18.26
CA LEU A 314 -20.75 14.70 -17.91
C LEU A 314 -20.67 13.34 -18.60
N PRO A 315 -19.46 12.86 -18.90
CA PRO A 315 -19.26 11.51 -19.40
C PRO A 315 -19.82 10.45 -18.44
N VAL A 316 -20.75 9.63 -18.91
CA VAL A 316 -21.30 8.49 -18.18
C VAL A 316 -20.82 7.21 -18.85
N VAL A 317 -20.17 6.34 -18.10
CA VAL A 317 -19.59 5.10 -18.60
C VAL A 317 -19.93 3.92 -17.69
N HIS A 318 -19.97 2.72 -18.24
CA HIS A 318 -20.08 1.53 -17.41
C HIS A 318 -18.82 1.36 -16.53
N ALA A 319 -19.06 1.05 -15.26
CA ALA A 319 -18.00 0.81 -14.31
C ALA A 319 -17.09 -0.33 -14.76
N GLN A 320 -15.78 -0.11 -14.68
CA GLN A 320 -14.77 -1.11 -15.03
C GLN A 320 -14.08 -1.63 -13.75
N PRO A 321 -13.72 -2.92 -13.71
CA PRO A 321 -13.00 -3.48 -12.58
C PRO A 321 -11.55 -3.03 -12.60
N ARG A 322 -10.90 -3.07 -11.45
CA ARG A 322 -9.43 -2.89 -11.36
C ARG A 322 -8.73 -3.95 -12.20
N SER A 323 -7.78 -3.54 -13.00
CA SER A 323 -6.97 -4.44 -13.84
C SER A 323 -6.25 -5.54 -13.01
N SER A 324 -5.88 -5.24 -11.77
CA SER A 324 -5.25 -6.17 -10.83
C SER A 324 -6.15 -7.32 -10.35
N LEU A 325 -7.46 -7.27 -10.62
CA LEU A 325 -8.40 -8.30 -10.17
C LEU A 325 -8.53 -9.48 -11.14
N GLY A 326 -7.86 -9.45 -12.30
CA GLY A 326 -7.93 -10.55 -13.26
C GLY A 326 -9.33 -10.85 -13.83
N VAL A 327 -10.27 -9.92 -13.65
CA VAL A 327 -11.68 -10.06 -14.10
C VAL A 327 -11.78 -10.12 -15.62
N ALA A 328 -10.87 -9.45 -16.33
CA ALA A 328 -10.84 -9.44 -17.79
C ALA A 328 -10.69 -10.83 -18.43
N GLY A 329 -10.18 -11.82 -17.68
CA GLY A 329 -10.10 -13.22 -18.10
C GLY A 329 -11.35 -14.07 -17.83
N TYR A 330 -12.33 -13.52 -17.10
CA TYR A 330 -13.57 -14.23 -16.79
C TYR A 330 -14.49 -14.25 -18.02
N ARG A 331 -14.69 -15.43 -18.57
CA ARG A 331 -15.55 -15.67 -19.75
C ARG A 331 -16.92 -16.25 -19.39
N GLY A 332 -17.39 -16.07 -18.15
CA GLY A 332 -18.70 -16.55 -17.72
C GLY A 332 -19.84 -15.84 -18.43
N GLN A 333 -21.01 -16.47 -18.48
CA GLN A 333 -22.24 -15.89 -19.08
C GLN A 333 -22.79 -14.71 -18.28
N SER A 334 -22.35 -14.50 -17.02
CA SER A 334 -22.83 -13.43 -16.15
C SER A 334 -21.90 -12.24 -16.27
N ASP A 335 -22.49 -11.08 -16.56
CA ASP A 335 -21.80 -9.80 -16.50
C ASP A 335 -21.33 -9.53 -15.06
N TRP A 336 -20.03 -9.34 -14.86
CA TRP A 336 -19.42 -9.07 -13.55
C TRP A 336 -19.99 -7.78 -12.93
N SER A 337 -20.39 -6.79 -13.74
CA SER A 337 -20.89 -5.50 -13.25
C SER A 337 -22.17 -5.66 -12.44
N GLY A 338 -23.00 -6.63 -12.79
CA GLY A 338 -24.17 -7.01 -12.01
C GLY A 338 -23.82 -7.70 -10.68
N ALA A 339 -22.61 -8.22 -10.52
CA ALA A 339 -22.13 -8.91 -9.33
C ALA A 339 -20.98 -8.16 -8.63
N ALA A 340 -20.79 -6.87 -8.92
CA ALA A 340 -19.66 -6.07 -8.41
C ALA A 340 -19.62 -6.03 -6.88
N ALA A 341 -20.78 -5.91 -6.22
CA ALA A 341 -20.87 -5.93 -4.75
C ALA A 341 -20.44 -7.28 -4.15
N ALA A 342 -20.90 -8.41 -4.73
CA ALA A 342 -20.48 -9.75 -4.33
C ALA A 342 -18.97 -9.96 -4.54
N LEU A 343 -18.44 -9.50 -5.68
CA LEU A 343 -16.99 -9.52 -5.96
C LEU A 343 -16.23 -8.69 -4.92
N GLY A 344 -16.74 -7.50 -4.58
CA GLY A 344 -16.17 -6.62 -3.58
C GLY A 344 -16.13 -7.25 -2.19
N ALA A 345 -17.19 -7.95 -1.79
CA ALA A 345 -17.25 -8.70 -0.54
C ALA A 345 -16.23 -9.85 -0.53
N ALA A 346 -16.07 -10.61 -1.63
CA ALA A 346 -15.07 -11.66 -1.75
C ALA A 346 -13.64 -11.10 -1.69
N VAL A 347 -13.36 -10.01 -2.38
CA VAL A 347 -12.07 -9.31 -2.36
C VAL A 347 -11.77 -8.75 -0.98
N GLY A 348 -12.76 -8.17 -0.28
CA GLY A 348 -12.64 -7.71 1.09
C GLY A 348 -12.30 -8.82 2.08
N CYS A 349 -12.81 -10.04 1.85
CA CYS A 349 -12.41 -11.23 2.61
C CYS A 349 -10.96 -11.62 2.36
N ALA A 350 -10.52 -11.57 1.11
CA ALA A 350 -9.18 -11.97 0.71
C ALA A 350 -8.12 -10.94 1.09
N ARG A 351 -8.50 -9.67 1.17
CA ARG A 351 -7.61 -8.52 1.40
C ARG A 351 -8.20 -7.63 2.50
N ARG A 352 -7.55 -6.49 2.79
CA ARG A 352 -8.09 -5.52 3.74
C ARG A 352 -9.37 -4.88 3.17
N PRO A 353 -10.54 -5.04 3.83
CA PRO A 353 -11.77 -4.38 3.41
C PRO A 353 -11.71 -2.86 3.67
N LEU A 354 -12.47 -2.07 2.92
CA LEU A 354 -12.67 -0.65 3.18
C LEU A 354 -13.53 -0.44 4.45
N ILE A 355 -14.54 -1.28 4.65
CA ILE A 355 -15.46 -1.26 5.78
C ILE A 355 -15.67 -2.69 6.29
N GLN A 356 -15.58 -2.88 7.61
CA GLN A 356 -15.91 -4.10 8.32
C GLN A 356 -16.89 -3.80 9.46
N LEU A 357 -18.15 -4.13 9.27
CA LEU A 357 -19.22 -3.82 10.23
C LEU A 357 -19.32 -4.82 11.39
N ARG A 358 -18.59 -5.91 11.34
CA ARG A 358 -18.62 -6.92 12.40
C ARG A 358 -17.24 -7.11 13.02
N LYS A 359 -16.97 -6.37 14.09
CA LYS A 359 -15.67 -6.32 14.76
C LYS A 359 -15.39 -7.55 15.64
N ASP A 360 -16.43 -8.21 16.15
CA ASP A 360 -16.32 -9.43 16.96
C ASP A 360 -15.63 -10.58 16.21
N ILE A 361 -15.81 -10.66 14.88
CA ILE A 361 -15.13 -11.65 14.03
C ILE A 361 -13.63 -11.35 13.92
N SER A 362 -13.25 -10.06 13.88
CA SER A 362 -11.85 -9.66 13.80
C SER A 362 -11.12 -9.82 15.15
N SER A 363 -11.83 -9.64 16.27
CA SER A 363 -11.28 -9.78 17.62
C SER A 363 -11.07 -11.25 18.03
N GLN A 364 -11.92 -12.17 17.57
CA GLN A 364 -11.74 -13.60 17.82
C GLN A 364 -10.50 -14.17 17.08
N ARG A 365 -10.11 -13.58 15.93
CA ARG A 365 -8.86 -13.96 15.22
C ARG A 365 -7.61 -13.26 15.73
N GLY A 366 -7.74 -12.16 16.46
CA GLY A 366 -6.62 -11.52 17.17
C GLY A 366 -6.14 -12.33 18.38
N GLY A 367 -6.95 -13.28 18.86
CA GLY A 367 -6.65 -14.16 19.99
C GLY A 367 -6.14 -15.56 19.62
N ASP A 368 -6.49 -16.05 18.44
CA ASP A 368 -5.99 -17.35 17.98
C ASP A 368 -4.66 -17.17 17.27
N GLY A 369 -3.57 -17.36 18.01
CA GLY A 369 -2.20 -17.39 17.49
C GLY A 369 -1.94 -18.43 16.39
N THR A 370 -2.98 -19.05 15.83
CA THR A 370 -2.88 -20.06 14.77
C THR A 370 -2.26 -19.53 13.47
N TRP A 371 -2.50 -18.25 13.09
CA TRP A 371 -1.80 -17.65 11.95
C TRP A 371 -0.31 -17.43 12.24
N LEU A 372 0.05 -17.17 13.50
CA LEU A 372 1.44 -17.12 13.95
C LEU A 372 2.03 -18.54 13.92
N ILE A 373 1.29 -19.55 14.33
CA ILE A 373 1.73 -20.95 14.34
C ILE A 373 1.92 -21.47 12.90
N GLU A 374 1.03 -21.18 11.96
CA GLU A 374 1.21 -21.51 10.54
C GLU A 374 2.40 -20.78 9.90
N ARG A 375 2.72 -19.56 10.32
CA ARG A 375 3.91 -18.83 9.86
C ARG A 375 5.15 -19.07 10.71
N MET A 376 5.01 -19.54 11.94
CA MET A 376 6.17 -19.88 12.77
C MET A 376 7.05 -20.96 12.16
N SER A 377 6.48 -21.92 11.43
CA SER A 377 7.28 -22.91 10.69
C SER A 377 8.12 -22.28 9.58
N THR A 378 7.58 -21.32 8.86
CA THR A 378 8.31 -20.59 7.80
C THR A 378 9.30 -19.58 8.38
N ILE A 379 8.95 -18.90 9.47
CA ILE A 379 9.85 -17.98 10.19
C ILE A 379 10.97 -18.77 10.87
N ALA A 380 10.67 -19.90 11.48
CA ALA A 380 11.66 -20.79 12.07
C ALA A 380 12.60 -21.37 11.00
N ALA A 381 12.07 -21.82 9.85
CA ALA A 381 12.88 -22.28 8.73
C ALA A 381 13.79 -21.19 8.16
N LEU A 382 13.30 -19.94 8.06
CA LEU A 382 14.10 -18.78 7.65
C LEU A 382 15.18 -18.45 8.71
N GLY A 383 14.82 -18.52 9.99
CA GLY A 383 15.75 -18.34 11.10
C GLY A 383 16.88 -19.37 11.11
N VAL A 384 16.53 -20.64 10.89
CA VAL A 384 17.52 -21.72 10.75
C VAL A 384 18.40 -21.53 9.52
N ALA A 385 17.84 -21.09 8.38
CA ALA A 385 18.62 -20.80 7.19
C ALA A 385 19.60 -19.63 7.40
N ILE A 386 19.19 -18.57 8.08
CA ILE A 386 20.06 -17.43 8.43
C ILE A 386 21.19 -17.88 9.38
N LEU A 387 20.87 -18.69 10.40
CA LEU A 387 21.87 -19.24 11.32
C LEU A 387 22.84 -20.16 10.60
N ALA A 388 22.37 -20.98 9.66
CA ALA A 388 23.23 -21.84 8.85
C ALA A 388 24.17 -21.02 7.95
N LEU A 389 23.67 -19.96 7.31
CA LEU A 389 24.50 -19.04 6.51
C LEU A 389 25.53 -18.31 7.37
N ALA A 390 25.16 -17.86 8.57
CA ALA A 390 26.08 -17.24 9.51
C ALA A 390 27.14 -18.22 10.02
N ALA A 391 26.78 -19.49 10.23
CA ALA A 391 27.73 -20.53 10.61
C ALA A 391 28.70 -20.84 9.47
N ILE A 392 28.23 -20.88 8.21
CA ILE A 392 29.09 -21.06 7.03
C ILE A 392 30.04 -19.87 6.86
N ASP A 393 29.55 -18.63 7.01
CA ASP A 393 30.38 -17.42 6.93
C ASP A 393 31.46 -17.40 8.02
N THR A 394 31.12 -17.78 9.26
CA THR A 394 32.09 -17.94 10.35
C THR A 394 33.10 -19.03 10.07
N MET A 395 32.67 -20.17 9.53
CA MET A 395 33.56 -21.28 9.22
C MET A 395 34.55 -20.94 8.10
N VAL A 396 34.09 -20.21 7.07
CA VAL A 396 34.97 -19.70 5.99
C VAL A 396 35.98 -18.69 6.54
N LYS A 397 35.55 -17.80 7.45
CA LYS A 397 36.47 -16.84 8.08
C LYS A 397 37.50 -17.52 8.97
N ILE A 398 37.12 -18.54 9.75
CA ILE A 398 38.04 -19.32 10.58
C ILE A 398 39.05 -20.01 9.69
N SER A 399 38.63 -20.70 8.64
CA SER A 399 39.52 -21.37 7.68
C SER A 399 40.48 -20.39 6.97
N ALA A 400 40.00 -19.19 6.61
CA ALA A 400 40.85 -18.16 6.03
C ALA A 400 41.90 -17.62 7.05
N LEU A 401 41.50 -17.45 8.31
CA LEU A 401 42.41 -17.03 9.38
C LEU A 401 43.43 -18.12 9.76
N GLU A 402 43.06 -19.38 9.71
CA GLU A 402 43.96 -20.50 9.92
C GLU A 402 45.02 -20.57 8.83
N SER A 403 44.63 -20.44 7.55
CA SER A 403 45.58 -20.41 6.45
C SER A 403 46.52 -19.18 6.50
N GLU A 404 46.00 -18.02 6.91
CA GLU A 404 46.82 -16.82 7.10
C GLU A 404 47.78 -16.97 8.28
N ARG A 405 47.35 -17.65 9.34
CA ARG A 405 48.21 -17.98 10.48
C ARG A 405 49.35 -18.93 10.10
N GLU A 406 49.03 -20.00 9.37
CA GLU A 406 50.06 -20.94 8.87
C GLU A 406 51.10 -20.24 8.00
N ALA A 407 50.65 -19.40 7.05
CA ALA A 407 51.54 -18.62 6.20
C ALA A 407 52.45 -17.68 6.99
N ARG A 408 51.96 -17.09 8.09
CA ARG A 408 52.77 -16.22 8.99
C ARG A 408 53.72 -17.01 9.89
N GLU A 409 53.29 -18.19 10.34
CA GLU A 409 54.16 -19.09 11.09
C GLU A 409 55.34 -19.57 10.20
N ASP A 410 55.10 -19.84 8.93
CA ASP A 410 56.15 -20.18 7.97
C ASP A 410 57.08 -19.00 7.69
N GLU A 411 56.54 -17.78 7.44
CA GLU A 411 57.36 -16.57 7.30
C GLU A 411 58.21 -16.27 8.54
N LEU A 412 57.67 -16.48 9.74
CA LEU A 412 58.37 -16.29 11.01
C LEU A 412 59.48 -17.34 11.17
N GLY A 413 59.18 -18.59 10.79
CA GLY A 413 60.15 -19.70 10.78
C GLY A 413 61.31 -19.43 9.83
N GLU A 414 61.06 -18.94 8.62
CA GLU A 414 62.12 -18.58 7.65
C GLU A 414 62.96 -17.37 8.16
N ALA A 415 62.29 -16.36 8.73
CA ALA A 415 63.00 -15.18 9.23
C ALA A 415 63.87 -15.52 10.45
N SER A 416 63.36 -16.34 11.37
CA SER A 416 64.13 -16.79 12.55
C SER A 416 65.29 -17.70 12.19
N ALA A 417 65.11 -18.58 11.18
CA ALA A 417 66.21 -19.42 10.69
C ALA A 417 67.33 -18.62 10.07
N LYS A 418 67.05 -17.48 9.43
CA LYS A 418 68.06 -16.56 8.89
C LYS A 418 68.85 -15.83 9.95
N VAL A 419 68.24 -15.57 11.12
CA VAL A 419 68.83 -14.79 12.22
C VAL A 419 69.49 -15.69 13.25
N PHE A 420 68.85 -16.77 13.64
CA PHE A 420 69.30 -17.65 14.73
C PHE A 420 69.83 -19.00 14.26
N GLY A 421 69.77 -19.30 12.94
CA GLY A 421 70.21 -20.56 12.39
C GLY A 421 69.22 -21.73 12.55
N GLU A 422 68.09 -21.47 13.21
CA GLU A 422 67.01 -22.43 13.49
C GLU A 422 65.63 -21.79 13.32
N ALA A 423 64.64 -22.53 12.84
CA ALA A 423 63.28 -22.06 12.62
C ALA A 423 62.52 -22.01 13.95
N LEU A 424 62.18 -20.83 14.43
CA LEU A 424 61.40 -20.60 15.66
C LEU A 424 60.06 -19.98 15.26
N ILE A 425 58.95 -20.71 15.48
CA ILE A 425 57.60 -20.29 15.12
C ILE A 425 56.79 -19.72 16.30
N SER A 426 57.34 -19.65 17.48
CA SER A 426 56.70 -19.13 18.71
C SER A 426 57.45 -17.92 19.23
N LEU A 427 56.69 -16.84 19.52
CA LEU A 427 57.21 -15.60 20.07
C LEU A 427 57.97 -15.84 21.37
N GLU A 428 57.47 -16.73 22.22
CA GLU A 428 58.07 -17.09 23.52
C GLU A 428 59.44 -17.75 23.35
N LYS A 429 59.62 -18.60 22.32
CA LYS A 429 60.90 -19.20 21.98
C LYS A 429 61.89 -18.21 21.38
N ILE A 430 61.41 -17.26 20.61
CA ILE A 430 62.22 -16.17 20.04
C ILE A 430 62.69 -15.23 21.15
N GLU A 431 61.81 -14.87 22.10
CA GLU A 431 62.18 -14.05 23.27
C GLU A 431 63.19 -14.79 24.21
N ALA A 432 62.98 -16.09 24.45
CA ALA A 432 63.92 -16.89 25.22
C ALA A 432 65.31 -16.94 24.54
N ARG A 433 65.36 -17.07 23.24
CA ARG A 433 66.60 -17.13 22.45
C ARG A 433 67.31 -15.77 22.40
N LEU A 434 66.55 -14.66 22.31
CA LEU A 434 67.05 -13.30 22.40
C LEU A 434 67.71 -13.05 23.77
N ASN A 435 67.02 -13.49 24.82
CA ASN A 435 67.58 -13.34 26.21
C ASN A 435 68.78 -14.21 26.47
N GLU A 436 68.97 -15.36 25.78
CA GLU A 436 70.19 -16.16 25.83
C GLU A 436 71.36 -15.49 25.10
N VAL A 437 71.08 -14.74 24.03
CA VAL A 437 72.13 -14.05 23.24
C VAL A 437 72.60 -12.74 23.86
N ASP A 438 71.88 -12.16 24.83
CA ASP A 438 72.25 -10.92 25.55
C ASP A 438 73.50 -11.05 26.40
N GLY A 439 74.15 -12.24 26.40
CA GLY A 439 75.48 -12.48 27.06
C GLY A 439 76.67 -12.31 26.14
N GLU A 440 76.57 -12.22 24.83
CA GLU A 440 77.70 -11.99 23.91
C GLU A 440 77.36 -10.80 22.95
N ASP A 441 78.29 -9.87 22.89
CA ASP A 441 78.30 -8.56 22.21
C ASP A 441 77.71 -8.57 20.79
N ILE A 442 76.41 -8.33 20.69
CA ILE A 442 75.62 -8.28 19.40
C ILE A 442 76.00 -7.04 18.56
N THR A 443 76.69 -6.06 19.19
CA THR A 443 77.02 -4.81 18.50
C THR A 443 78.07 -5.00 17.36
N SER A 444 78.72 -6.12 17.28
CA SER A 444 79.68 -6.41 16.23
C SER A 444 79.12 -7.10 15.00
N GLN A 445 77.90 -7.66 15.05
CA GLN A 445 77.26 -8.37 13.91
C GLN A 445 76.18 -7.60 13.21
N ILE A 446 75.68 -6.50 13.78
CA ILE A 446 74.69 -5.63 13.08
C ILE A 446 75.51 -4.60 12.29
N ALA A 447 75.86 -4.99 11.08
CA ALA A 447 76.52 -4.10 10.19
C ALA A 447 75.54 -2.94 9.82
N ASN A 448 75.86 -1.75 10.37
CA ASN A 448 75.47 -0.41 9.86
C ASN A 448 74.02 -0.16 9.41
N ARG A 449 73.03 -0.75 10.00
CA ARG A 449 71.63 -0.30 9.83
C ARG A 449 71.21 0.49 11.06
N GLY A 450 70.87 1.77 10.88
CA GLY A 450 70.43 2.66 11.94
C GLY A 450 69.24 2.08 12.67
N ALA A 451 69.16 2.30 13.98
CA ALA A 451 68.07 1.80 14.87
C ALA A 451 66.65 2.08 14.34
N VAL A 452 66.54 3.15 13.54
CA VAL A 452 65.28 3.54 12.87
C VAL A 452 64.88 2.57 11.74
N GLU A 453 65.87 1.99 11.01
CA GLU A 453 65.58 1.01 9.94
C GLU A 453 65.19 -0.36 10.52
N VAL A 454 65.77 -0.75 11.65
CA VAL A 454 65.42 -1.98 12.35
C VAL A 454 64.00 -1.85 12.96
N LEU A 455 63.69 -0.69 13.55
CA LEU A 455 62.36 -0.38 14.07
C LEU A 455 61.31 -0.30 12.95
N ALA A 456 61.66 0.30 11.81
CA ALA A 456 60.77 0.37 10.64
C ALA A 456 60.52 -1.02 10.02
N ALA A 457 61.51 -1.90 9.99
CA ALA A 457 61.36 -3.28 9.54
C ALA A 457 60.51 -4.11 10.52
N PHE A 458 60.68 -3.89 11.83
CA PHE A 458 59.88 -4.53 12.86
C PHE A 458 58.41 -4.06 12.83
N ILE A 459 58.15 -2.76 12.71
CA ILE A 459 56.82 -2.20 12.58
C ILE A 459 56.15 -2.71 11.28
N LYS A 460 56.89 -2.81 10.19
CA LYS A 460 56.38 -3.32 8.91
C LYS A 460 56.05 -4.82 8.94
N ALA A 461 56.71 -5.59 9.80
CA ALA A 461 56.43 -7.02 10.02
C ALA A 461 55.31 -7.27 11.03
N THR A 462 55.02 -6.35 11.96
CA THR A 462 54.05 -6.52 13.03
C THR A 462 52.74 -5.76 12.83
N VAL A 463 52.70 -4.74 11.96
CA VAL A 463 51.46 -4.02 11.63
C VAL A 463 50.79 -4.75 10.47
N PRO A 464 49.52 -5.21 10.63
CA PRO A 464 48.79 -5.83 9.55
C PRO A 464 48.71 -4.87 8.37
N ALA A 465 49.16 -5.28 7.19
CA ALA A 465 48.94 -4.54 5.97
C ALA A 465 47.41 -4.39 5.79
N GLY A 466 46.93 -3.16 5.77
CA GLY A 466 45.54 -2.87 5.49
C GLY A 466 45.06 -3.58 4.21
N PRO A 467 43.79 -3.88 4.05
CA PRO A 467 43.29 -4.65 2.94
C PRO A 467 43.76 -4.04 1.62
N LYS A 468 44.37 -4.87 0.79
CA LYS A 468 44.84 -4.51 -0.55
C LYS A 468 43.62 -3.99 -1.35
N PRO A 469 43.70 -2.84 -2.01
CA PRO A 469 42.61 -2.38 -2.84
C PRO A 469 42.31 -3.45 -3.92
N PRO A 470 41.02 -3.67 -4.26
CA PRO A 470 40.65 -4.64 -5.26
C PRO A 470 41.33 -4.31 -6.60
N PRO A 471 41.77 -5.33 -7.37
CA PRO A 471 42.40 -5.10 -8.67
C PRO A 471 41.44 -4.35 -9.59
N ALA A 472 41.96 -3.36 -10.31
CA ALA A 472 41.21 -2.61 -11.30
C ALA A 472 40.58 -3.56 -12.33
N PRO A 473 39.33 -3.33 -12.78
CA PRO A 473 38.70 -4.18 -13.76
C PRO A 473 39.50 -4.16 -15.05
N VAL A 474 39.85 -5.36 -15.51
CA VAL A 474 40.53 -5.57 -16.80
C VAL A 474 39.55 -5.18 -17.89
N ALA A 475 39.93 -4.22 -18.73
CA ALA A 475 39.16 -3.85 -19.91
C ALA A 475 39.03 -5.06 -20.86
N PRO A 476 37.83 -5.33 -21.41
CA PRO A 476 37.69 -6.41 -22.38
C PRO A 476 38.45 -6.09 -23.68
N THR A 477 39.24 -7.05 -24.11
CA THR A 477 39.92 -7.04 -25.38
C THR A 477 38.89 -7.05 -26.52
N PRO A 478 39.00 -6.21 -27.55
CA PRO A 478 38.08 -6.24 -28.68
C PRO A 478 38.34 -7.48 -29.54
N LEU A 479 37.30 -8.28 -29.72
CA LEU A 479 37.26 -9.32 -30.75
C LEU A 479 37.10 -8.64 -32.12
N VAL A 480 38.06 -8.85 -32.96
CA VAL A 480 38.01 -8.51 -34.38
C VAL A 480 37.10 -9.51 -35.08
N GLY A 481 36.03 -9.04 -35.67
CA GLY A 481 35.15 -9.77 -36.57
C GLY A 481 34.75 -8.83 -37.71
N GLU A 482 35.10 -9.26 -38.92
CA GLU A 482 34.97 -8.52 -40.18
C GLU A 482 33.52 -8.28 -40.61
N GLY A 483 33.28 -7.10 -41.18
CA GLY A 483 32.38 -6.85 -42.30
C GLY A 483 30.91 -6.61 -42.01
N GLU A 484 30.50 -5.34 -42.07
CA GLU A 484 29.46 -4.83 -42.96
C GLU A 484 29.23 -3.32 -42.70
N GLU A 485 28.97 -2.61 -43.77
CA GLU A 485 28.91 -1.15 -43.89
C GLU A 485 27.79 -0.45 -43.11
N PRO A 486 27.89 0.87 -42.91
CA PRO A 486 27.07 1.61 -41.94
C PRO A 486 25.75 2.13 -42.54
N SER A 487 24.68 1.94 -41.83
CA SER A 487 23.44 2.69 -42.00
C SER A 487 23.28 3.74 -40.90
N GLU A 488 22.87 4.92 -41.30
CA GLU A 488 22.75 6.18 -40.56
C GLU A 488 22.00 6.12 -39.24
N PRO A 489 22.28 7.05 -38.29
CA PRO A 489 21.69 7.02 -36.93
C PRO A 489 20.34 7.69 -36.90
N LEU A 490 19.36 6.99 -36.30
CA LEU A 490 18.13 7.59 -35.79
C LEU A 490 18.39 8.16 -34.39
N GLU A 491 18.21 9.46 -34.28
CA GLU A 491 18.19 10.22 -33.03
C GLU A 491 17.08 9.77 -32.08
N GLY A 492 17.39 9.75 -30.78
CA GLY A 492 16.42 10.03 -29.74
C GLY A 492 15.96 8.90 -28.84
N ALA A 493 16.80 8.46 -27.90
CA ALA A 493 16.34 8.05 -26.57
C ALA A 493 17.47 8.24 -25.55
N PRO A 494 17.27 8.95 -24.44
CA PRO A 494 18.31 9.13 -23.43
C PRO A 494 18.48 7.85 -22.62
N THR A 495 19.68 7.29 -22.68
CA THR A 495 20.18 6.26 -21.77
C THR A 495 20.27 6.83 -20.36
N PRO A 496 19.85 6.10 -19.31
CA PRO A 496 20.05 6.56 -17.95
C PRO A 496 21.55 6.56 -17.63
N ALA A 497 22.08 7.72 -17.29
CA ALA A 497 23.44 7.90 -16.84
C ALA A 497 23.67 7.11 -15.54
N VAL A 498 24.55 6.12 -15.62
CA VAL A 498 25.14 5.47 -14.44
C VAL A 498 25.94 6.55 -13.71
N ALA A 499 25.50 6.90 -12.51
CA ALA A 499 26.20 7.84 -11.64
C ALA A 499 27.60 7.30 -11.36
N ALA A 500 28.63 8.09 -11.70
CA ALA A 500 30.00 7.82 -11.32
C ALA A 500 30.09 7.74 -9.78
N PRO A 501 30.86 6.80 -9.22
CA PRO A 501 31.09 6.75 -7.78
C PRO A 501 31.76 8.06 -7.35
N LEU A 502 31.17 8.71 -6.37
CA LEU A 502 31.74 9.89 -5.71
C LEU A 502 33.13 9.53 -5.16
N PRO A 503 34.13 10.41 -5.28
CA PRO A 503 35.44 10.18 -4.71
C PRO A 503 35.27 9.94 -3.20
N ALA A 504 35.90 8.87 -2.69
CA ALA A 504 35.99 8.62 -1.27
C ALA A 504 36.68 9.83 -0.62
N VAL A 505 35.90 10.64 0.10
CA VAL A 505 36.45 11.73 0.89
C VAL A 505 37.13 11.09 2.09
N ASP A 506 38.47 11.13 2.10
CA ASP A 506 39.25 10.79 3.29
C ASP A 506 38.96 11.84 4.37
N LEU A 507 38.05 11.52 5.28
CA LEU A 507 37.64 12.40 6.37
C LEU A 507 38.76 12.68 7.36
N THR A 508 39.95 12.03 7.23
CA THR A 508 41.10 12.19 8.09
C THR A 508 42.23 13.01 7.47
N ALA A 509 42.26 13.12 6.14
CA ALA A 509 43.29 13.86 5.43
C ALA A 509 42.94 15.36 5.37
N GLY A 510 43.50 16.16 6.26
CA GLY A 510 43.41 17.61 6.23
C GLY A 510 42.77 18.32 7.43
N ILE A 511 42.19 17.57 8.38
CA ILE A 511 41.73 18.14 9.64
C ILE A 511 42.89 18.04 10.63
N ALA A 512 43.65 19.11 10.79
CA ALA A 512 44.57 19.22 11.92
C ALA A 512 43.73 19.23 13.21
N TRP A 513 43.71 18.12 13.92
CA TRP A 513 43.02 18.00 15.19
C TRP A 513 43.72 18.93 16.19
N ASP A 514 42.98 19.85 16.78
CA ASP A 514 43.45 20.59 17.96
C ASP A 514 43.59 19.54 19.08
N ASP A 515 44.71 19.49 19.78
CA ASP A 515 45.00 18.51 20.86
C ASP A 515 43.93 18.47 21.97
N ASP A 516 43.00 19.42 21.93
CA ASP A 516 41.91 19.61 22.88
C ASP A 516 40.59 18.89 22.49
N PHE A 517 40.52 18.34 21.29
CA PHE A 517 39.27 17.80 20.74
C PHE A 517 39.34 16.29 20.47
N GLN A 518 38.42 15.51 21.06
CA GLN A 518 38.37 14.06 20.88
C GLN A 518 36.97 13.66 20.40
N ILE A 519 36.88 12.96 19.25
CA ILE A 519 35.65 12.35 18.76
C ILE A 519 35.65 10.90 19.25
N SER A 520 34.55 10.51 19.92
CA SER A 520 34.37 9.15 20.43
C SER A 520 33.41 8.34 19.55
N GLN A 521 32.52 8.98 18.81
CA GLN A 521 31.56 8.29 17.96
C GLN A 521 31.06 9.20 16.82
N ILE A 522 30.91 8.61 15.62
CA ILE A 522 30.29 9.23 14.47
C ILE A 522 29.26 8.24 13.93
N GLU A 523 28.01 8.68 13.77
CA GLU A 523 26.94 7.91 13.15
C GLU A 523 26.35 8.70 11.98
N ILE A 524 26.41 8.17 10.77
CA ILE A 524 25.92 8.81 9.55
C ILE A 524 24.55 8.23 9.22
N ARG A 525 23.53 9.09 9.19
CA ARG A 525 22.14 8.79 8.77
C ARG A 525 21.83 9.50 7.44
N PRO A 526 20.79 9.10 6.71
CA PRO A 526 20.50 9.66 5.38
C PRO A 526 20.38 11.19 5.30
N LEU A 527 19.96 11.86 6.38
CA LEU A 527 19.78 13.32 6.43
C LEU A 527 20.43 13.97 7.66
N ALA A 528 21.19 13.19 8.46
CA ALA A 528 21.80 13.69 9.67
C ALA A 528 23.11 12.95 10.00
N ILE A 529 24.06 13.65 10.59
CA ILE A 529 25.27 13.06 11.18
C ILE A 529 25.20 13.30 12.68
N VAL A 530 25.22 12.24 13.47
CA VAL A 530 25.31 12.30 14.93
C VAL A 530 26.77 12.18 15.30
N LEU A 531 27.29 13.20 15.97
CA LEU A 531 28.69 13.26 16.39
C LEU A 531 28.75 13.25 17.91
N ARG A 532 29.53 12.34 18.52
CA ARG A 532 29.85 12.38 19.93
C ARG A 532 31.28 12.80 20.13
N ALA A 533 31.49 13.91 20.82
CA ALA A 533 32.80 14.49 20.96
C ALA A 533 33.02 15.10 22.35
N SER A 534 34.27 15.22 22.77
CA SER A 534 34.63 15.86 24.03
C SER A 534 35.79 16.85 23.85
N ALA A 535 35.74 17.95 24.58
CA ALA A 535 36.80 18.97 24.62
C ALA A 535 36.93 19.58 26.00
N THR A 536 38.09 20.18 26.32
CA THR A 536 38.32 20.87 27.61
C THR A 536 37.61 22.22 27.63
N ARG A 537 37.38 22.85 26.45
CA ARG A 537 36.77 24.18 26.34
C ARG A 537 35.54 24.17 25.42
N LEU A 538 34.48 24.89 25.80
CA LEU A 538 33.29 25.00 24.99
C LEU A 538 33.52 25.65 23.61
N SER A 539 34.49 26.57 23.50
CA SER A 539 34.87 27.23 22.24
C SER A 539 35.46 26.26 21.19
N ALA A 540 35.83 25.04 21.58
CA ALA A 540 36.24 24.00 20.64
C ALA A 540 35.11 23.56 19.72
N GLN A 541 33.85 23.63 20.17
CA GLN A 541 32.66 23.31 19.38
C GLN A 541 32.45 24.31 18.21
N ASP A 542 32.70 25.59 18.45
CA ASP A 542 32.58 26.63 17.41
C ASP A 542 33.68 26.45 16.36
N ARG A 543 34.90 26.08 16.77
CA ARG A 543 35.98 25.77 15.82
C ARG A 543 35.71 24.54 14.99
N LEU A 544 35.16 23.48 15.62
CA LEU A 544 34.74 22.28 14.90
C LEU A 544 33.66 22.59 13.88
N LYS A 545 32.64 23.37 14.27
CA LYS A 545 31.57 23.84 13.38
C LYS A 545 32.15 24.56 12.16
N ALA A 546 33.03 25.54 12.37
CA ALA A 546 33.64 26.30 11.28
C ALA A 546 34.43 25.39 10.32
N LYS A 547 35.25 24.48 10.85
CA LYS A 547 36.04 23.54 10.05
C LYS A 547 35.15 22.53 9.28
N LEU A 548 34.13 21.96 9.91
CA LEU A 548 33.21 21.02 9.24
C LEU A 548 32.39 21.68 8.15
N MET A 549 31.86 22.88 8.40
CA MET A 549 31.10 23.62 7.38
C MET A 549 31.99 24.06 6.20
N GLN A 550 33.28 24.30 6.45
CA GLN A 550 34.26 24.61 5.38
C GLN A 550 34.63 23.36 4.56
N ALA A 551 34.82 22.22 5.24
CA ALA A 551 35.21 20.95 4.60
C ALA A 551 34.04 20.24 3.90
N MET A 552 32.83 20.44 4.41
CA MET A 552 31.59 19.80 3.91
C MET A 552 30.49 20.84 3.71
N PRO A 553 30.45 21.52 2.55
CA PRO A 553 29.45 22.55 2.25
C PRO A 553 27.99 22.06 2.26
N CYS A 554 27.81 20.74 2.19
CA CYS A 554 26.49 20.09 2.23
C CYS A 554 25.88 19.99 3.64
N ILE A 555 26.60 20.39 4.69
CA ILE A 555 26.04 20.50 6.04
C ILE A 555 25.20 21.78 6.12
N THR A 556 23.89 21.61 6.33
CA THR A 556 22.91 22.71 6.35
C THR A 556 22.62 23.24 7.76
N GLY A 557 22.85 22.41 8.79
CA GLY A 557 22.61 22.79 10.17
C GLY A 557 23.64 22.19 11.15
N PHE A 558 24.16 23.02 12.05
CA PHE A 558 25.02 22.60 13.15
C PHE A 558 24.51 23.21 14.46
N PRO A 559 23.57 22.55 15.17
CA PRO A 559 23.07 23.04 16.45
C PRO A 559 24.16 22.91 17.52
N LEU A 560 24.43 24.02 18.23
CA LEU A 560 25.36 24.02 19.35
C LEU A 560 24.70 23.33 20.56
N ALA A 561 25.27 22.23 21.02
CA ALA A 561 24.76 21.48 22.16
C ALA A 561 25.33 22.03 23.49
N ARG A 562 24.50 22.02 24.55
CA ARG A 562 25.00 22.29 25.92
C ARG A 562 25.80 21.08 26.38
N GLY A 563 27.14 21.22 26.51
CA GLY A 563 28.02 20.14 26.93
C GLY A 563 27.69 19.66 28.34
N ARG A 564 27.72 18.34 28.56
CA ARG A 564 27.69 17.70 29.88
C ARG A 564 29.14 17.55 30.35
N GLU A 565 29.43 17.81 31.61
CA GLU A 565 30.82 17.70 32.15
C GLU A 565 31.06 16.26 32.63
N GLU A 566 32.03 15.57 32.01
CA GLU A 566 32.49 14.24 32.39
C GLU A 566 34.04 14.25 32.45
N ASN A 567 34.63 13.83 33.57
CA ASN A 567 36.07 13.70 33.73
C ASN A 567 36.90 14.96 33.36
N GLN A 568 36.46 16.14 33.80
CA GLN A 568 37.06 17.46 33.49
C GLN A 568 37.01 17.85 31.99
N ARG A 569 36.25 17.14 31.19
CA ARG A 569 35.99 17.44 29.77
C ARG A 569 34.51 17.68 29.55
N LYS A 570 34.19 18.53 28.59
CA LYS A 570 32.80 18.78 28.17
C LYS A 570 32.47 17.85 26.99
N VAL A 571 31.52 16.93 27.22
CA VAL A 571 31.02 16.03 26.20
C VAL A 571 29.77 16.66 25.53
N PHE A 572 29.71 16.63 24.22
CA PHE A 572 28.59 17.14 23.44
C PHE A 572 28.27 16.20 22.29
N ASP A 573 26.96 16.07 22.04
CA ASP A 573 26.40 15.18 21.05
C ASP A 573 25.56 16.00 20.01
N PRO A 574 26.18 16.82 19.13
CA PRO A 574 25.44 17.54 18.11
C PRO A 574 24.92 16.60 17.03
N THR A 575 23.69 16.82 16.61
CA THR A 575 23.13 16.19 15.41
C THR A 575 23.17 17.21 14.28
N LEU A 576 23.99 16.93 13.27
CA LEU A 576 24.21 17.80 12.12
C LEU A 576 23.21 17.44 11.04
N GLU A 577 22.51 18.42 10.49
CA GLU A 577 21.67 18.24 9.32
C GLU A 577 22.50 18.40 8.05
N HIS A 578 22.32 17.52 7.07
CA HIS A 578 23.02 17.60 5.79
C HIS A 578 22.13 17.20 4.62
N ASN A 579 22.47 17.72 3.45
CA ASN A 579 21.85 17.38 2.16
C ASN A 579 22.87 16.77 1.17
N CYS A 580 23.93 16.14 1.67
CA CYS A 580 25.01 15.59 0.88
C CYS A 580 24.57 14.58 -0.17
N TYR A 581 23.39 13.98 0.00
CA TYR A 581 22.81 13.02 -0.97
C TYR A 581 21.75 13.65 -1.88
N TYR A 582 21.41 14.92 -1.70
CA TYR A 582 20.44 15.64 -2.53
C TYR A 582 21.20 16.54 -3.49
N LYS A 583 21.33 16.11 -4.75
CA LYS A 583 21.63 17.02 -5.84
C LYS A 583 20.31 17.62 -6.30
N PRO A 584 20.04 18.94 -6.16
CA PRO A 584 18.91 19.55 -6.83
C PRO A 584 19.11 19.31 -8.34
N MET A 585 18.07 18.84 -9.03
CA MET A 585 18.05 18.88 -10.48
C MET A 585 18.07 20.37 -10.88
N GLU A 586 19.18 20.84 -11.40
CA GLU A 586 19.23 22.10 -12.14
C GLU A 586 18.44 21.91 -13.43
N GLY A 587 17.37 22.67 -13.58
CA GLY A 587 16.62 22.80 -14.81
C GLY A 587 15.13 22.96 -14.53
N ASP A 588 14.67 24.19 -14.27
CA ASP A 588 13.82 24.94 -15.16
C ASP A 588 13.52 26.32 -14.53
N SER A 589 14.13 27.33 -15.13
CA SER A 589 13.71 28.73 -15.02
C SER A 589 12.57 29.00 -16.00
#